data_38dc1c56590d7919e88a3481e969671a
#
_entry.id   38dc1c56590d7919e88a3481e969671a
#
_cell.length_a   1.000
_cell.length_b   1.000
_cell.length_c   1.000
_cell.angle_alpha   90.00
_cell.angle_beta   90.00
_cell.angle_gamma   90.00
#
_symmetry.space_group_name_H-M   'P 1'
#
loop_
_entity.id
_entity.type
_entity.pdbx_description
1 polymer ?
#
loop_
_entity_poly.entity_id
_entity_poly.type
_entity_poly.pdbx_seq_one_letter_code
_entity_poly.pdbx_strand_id
1 'polypeptide(L)'
;PADTNANGDIFGGWIMSQMDMGGAILAKEMAEGRVVTVRVDSMSFLKPVAVGDVVCCYARCLRTGRSSLDVNVEVWVKKVSSAPIGQRYRATEALFTYVAVDEDGRPRELPDGKSHFTAPEQP
;
A
#
# COMPACT_ATOMS: atom_id res chain seq x y z
N PRO A 1 20.40 7.41 -5.81
CA PRO A 1 19.86 6.54 -4.76
C PRO A 1 20.27 5.09 -4.95
N ALA A 2 20.46 4.36 -3.87
CA ALA A 2 20.89 2.97 -3.91
C ALA A 2 19.79 2.03 -4.47
N ASP A 3 18.55 2.49 -4.47
CA ASP A 3 17.38 1.69 -4.88
C ASP A 3 16.97 1.93 -6.34
N THR A 4 17.90 2.35 -7.17
CA THR A 4 17.62 2.55 -8.60
C THR A 4 18.33 1.48 -9.43
N ASN A 5 17.80 1.22 -10.63
CA ASN A 5 18.44 0.36 -11.61
C ASN A 5 19.43 1.18 -12.47
N ALA A 6 20.11 0.50 -13.42
CA ALA A 6 21.11 1.12 -14.27
C ALA A 6 20.57 2.25 -15.17
N ASN A 7 19.25 2.29 -15.41
CA ASN A 7 18.58 3.31 -16.21
C ASN A 7 18.06 4.48 -15.38
N GLY A 8 18.32 4.49 -14.06
CA GLY A 8 17.84 5.52 -13.15
C GLY A 8 16.41 5.36 -12.68
N ASP A 9 15.74 4.24 -13.01
CA ASP A 9 14.41 3.93 -12.53
C ASP A 9 14.47 3.35 -11.12
N ILE A 10 13.41 3.52 -10.36
CA ILE A 10 13.30 3.00 -8.99
C ILE A 10 12.93 1.53 -9.04
N PHE A 11 13.64 0.69 -8.29
CA PHE A 11 13.37 -0.73 -8.23
C PHE A 11 11.98 -1.04 -7.66
N GLY A 12 11.33 -2.07 -8.24
CA GLY A 12 10.02 -2.53 -7.78
C GLY A 12 10.00 -2.94 -6.32
N GLY A 13 11.07 -3.51 -5.80
CA GLY A 13 11.18 -3.87 -4.39
C GLY A 13 11.11 -2.67 -3.45
N TRP A 14 11.72 -1.54 -3.83
CA TRP A 14 11.62 -0.30 -3.05
C TRP A 14 10.18 0.22 -3.06
N ILE A 15 9.53 0.22 -4.22
CA ILE A 15 8.12 0.63 -4.35
C ILE A 15 7.23 -0.26 -3.48
N MET A 16 7.41 -1.58 -3.53
CA MET A 16 6.63 -2.50 -2.71
C MET A 16 6.80 -2.23 -1.22
N SER A 17 8.02 -1.92 -0.79
CA SER A 17 8.31 -1.56 0.60
C SER A 17 7.55 -0.30 1.01
N GLN A 18 7.53 0.72 0.15
CA GLN A 18 6.79 1.95 0.43
C GLN A 18 5.28 1.71 0.49
N MET A 19 4.76 0.85 -0.38
CA MET A 19 3.34 0.48 -0.39
C MET A 19 2.96 -0.26 0.88
N ASP A 20 3.80 -1.19 1.32
CA ASP A 20 3.57 -1.94 2.55
C ASP A 20 3.54 -1.00 3.76
N MET A 21 4.45 -0.05 3.83
CA MET A 21 4.47 0.95 4.90
C MET A 21 3.20 1.81 4.88
N GLY A 22 2.80 2.28 3.70
CA GLY A 22 1.60 3.10 3.55
C GLY A 22 0.32 2.35 3.91
N GLY A 23 0.20 1.11 3.48
CA GLY A 23 -0.93 0.25 3.83
C GLY A 23 -0.97 -0.08 5.31
N ALA A 24 0.20 -0.33 5.91
CA ALA A 24 0.32 -0.64 7.33
C ALA A 24 -0.11 0.53 8.23
N ILE A 25 0.13 1.76 7.82
CA ILE A 25 -0.32 2.93 8.57
C ILE A 25 -1.84 2.91 8.73
N LEU A 26 -2.56 2.71 7.62
CA LEU A 26 -4.01 2.60 7.65
C LEU A 26 -4.48 1.39 8.46
N ALA A 27 -3.84 0.24 8.23
CA ALA A 27 -4.21 -0.99 8.95
C ALA A 27 -4.03 -0.84 10.46
N LYS A 28 -2.95 -0.20 10.90
CA LYS A 28 -2.71 0.06 12.32
C LYS A 28 -3.75 0.99 12.92
N GLU A 29 -4.17 2.00 12.17
CA GLU A 29 -5.25 2.90 12.64
C GLU A 29 -6.54 2.12 12.87
N MET A 30 -6.92 1.28 11.92
CA MET A 30 -8.15 0.49 12.02
C MET A 30 -8.05 -0.59 13.10
N ALA A 31 -6.91 -1.25 13.20
CA ALA A 31 -6.67 -2.30 14.20
C ALA A 31 -6.43 -1.76 15.60
N GLU A 32 -6.15 -0.47 15.73
CA GLU A 32 -5.78 0.18 16.98
C GLU A 32 -4.61 -0.53 17.65
N GLY A 33 -3.61 -0.88 16.85
CA GLY A 33 -2.42 -1.55 17.34
C GLY A 33 -1.66 -2.27 16.24
N ARG A 34 -0.81 -3.19 16.67
CA ARG A 34 0.13 -3.86 15.80
C ARG A 34 -0.56 -4.74 14.76
N VAL A 35 -0.04 -4.70 13.55
CA VAL A 35 -0.43 -5.58 12.44
C VAL A 35 0.81 -6.20 11.81
N VAL A 36 0.63 -7.33 11.12
CA VAL A 36 1.67 -7.94 10.30
C VAL A 36 1.14 -8.12 8.89
N THR A 37 2.01 -8.00 7.90
CA THR A 37 1.67 -8.26 6.51
C THR A 37 1.75 -9.75 6.26
N VAL A 38 0.66 -10.35 5.78
CA VAL A 38 0.61 -11.81 5.55
C VAL A 38 0.54 -12.16 4.08
N ARG A 39 0.13 -11.23 3.23
CA ARG A 39 -0.02 -11.51 1.80
C ARG A 39 -0.05 -10.24 0.98
N VAL A 40 0.50 -10.32 -0.23
CA VAL A 40 0.40 -9.28 -1.24
C VAL A 40 -0.11 -9.95 -2.51
N ASP A 41 -1.24 -9.49 -3.01
CA ASP A 41 -1.88 -10.03 -4.21
C ASP A 41 -2.00 -8.99 -5.30
N SER A 42 -2.08 -9.49 -6.53
CA SER A 42 -2.42 -8.66 -7.70
C SER A 42 -1.50 -7.46 -7.89
N MET A 43 -0.22 -7.63 -7.53
CA MET A 43 0.78 -6.58 -7.76
C MET A 43 0.96 -6.36 -9.26
N SER A 44 0.72 -5.15 -9.71
CA SER A 44 0.89 -4.75 -11.10
C SER A 44 1.81 -3.55 -11.19
N PHE A 45 2.87 -3.66 -11.97
CA PHE A 45 3.74 -2.53 -12.30
C PHE A 45 3.32 -2.00 -13.66
N LEU A 46 2.53 -0.94 -13.65
CA LEU A 46 1.92 -0.40 -14.85
C LEU A 46 2.88 0.50 -15.64
N LYS A 47 3.70 1.26 -14.92
CA LYS A 47 4.65 2.20 -15.53
C LYS A 47 5.88 2.35 -14.63
N PRO A 48 7.05 2.62 -15.22
CA PRO A 48 8.26 2.86 -14.43
C PRO A 48 8.16 4.18 -13.64
N VAL A 49 8.91 4.26 -12.55
CA VAL A 49 9.04 5.46 -11.73
C VAL A 49 10.47 5.96 -11.86
N ALA A 50 10.63 7.18 -12.33
CA ALA A 50 11.95 7.78 -12.52
C ALA A 50 12.40 8.51 -11.26
N VAL A 51 13.74 8.53 -11.05
CA VAL A 51 14.34 9.33 -9.98
C VAL A 51 14.02 10.80 -10.20
N GLY A 52 13.61 11.48 -9.13
CA GLY A 52 13.28 12.90 -9.16
C GLY A 52 11.80 13.19 -9.29
N ASP A 53 10.99 12.20 -9.63
CA ASP A 53 9.54 12.38 -9.65
C ASP A 53 8.96 12.24 -8.26
N VAL A 54 7.78 12.86 -8.04
CA VAL A 54 7.08 12.79 -6.75
C VAL A 54 6.22 11.54 -6.70
N VAL A 55 6.38 10.75 -5.64
CA VAL A 55 5.66 9.50 -5.44
C VAL A 55 4.68 9.66 -4.29
N CYS A 56 3.41 9.32 -4.53
CA CYS A 56 2.36 9.35 -3.52
C CYS A 56 1.72 7.97 -3.41
N CYS A 57 1.55 7.48 -2.17
CA CYS A 57 0.84 6.23 -1.90
C CYS A 57 -0.53 6.54 -1.35
N TYR A 58 -1.55 5.86 -1.87
CA TYR A 58 -2.93 5.94 -1.38
C TYR A 58 -3.38 4.56 -0.95
N ALA A 59 -3.89 4.47 0.26
CA ALA A 59 -4.37 3.21 0.83
C ALA A 59 -5.85 3.32 1.13
N ARG A 60 -6.59 2.24 0.83
CA ARG A 60 -8.01 2.16 1.12
C ARG A 60 -8.33 0.75 1.60
N CYS A 61 -8.97 0.62 2.75
CA CYS A 61 -9.43 -0.69 3.22
C CYS A 61 -10.66 -1.12 2.43
N LEU A 62 -10.60 -2.28 1.80
CA LEU A 62 -11.71 -2.82 1.02
C LEU A 62 -12.63 -3.68 1.87
N ARG A 63 -12.07 -4.49 2.75
CA ARG A 63 -12.85 -5.36 3.63
C ARG A 63 -12.00 -5.83 4.79
N THR A 64 -12.67 -6.27 5.83
CA THR A 64 -12.02 -6.88 7.00
C THR A 64 -12.70 -8.20 7.31
N GLY A 65 -11.93 -9.13 7.89
CA GLY A 65 -12.48 -10.33 8.54
C GLY A 65 -12.52 -10.10 10.04
N ARG A 66 -12.41 -11.17 10.82
CA ARG A 66 -12.35 -11.07 12.27
C ARG A 66 -11.08 -10.38 12.75
N SER A 67 -9.93 -10.75 12.17
CA SER A 67 -8.61 -10.21 12.53
C SER A 67 -7.83 -9.68 11.33
N SER A 68 -8.36 -9.81 10.12
CA SER A 68 -7.66 -9.46 8.88
C SER A 68 -8.21 -8.19 8.26
N LEU A 69 -7.33 -7.50 7.51
CA LEU A 69 -7.69 -6.30 6.77
C LEU A 69 -7.11 -6.43 5.36
N ASP A 70 -7.95 -6.27 4.34
CA ASP A 70 -7.53 -6.20 2.95
C ASP A 70 -7.47 -4.74 2.54
N VAL A 71 -6.28 -4.27 2.23
CA VAL A 71 -6.01 -2.87 1.90
C VAL A 71 -5.50 -2.76 0.49
N ASN A 72 -6.23 -2.02 -0.34
CA ASN A 72 -5.77 -1.69 -1.68
C ASN A 72 -4.82 -0.51 -1.59
N VAL A 73 -3.62 -0.65 -2.15
CA VAL A 73 -2.60 0.39 -2.16
C VAL A 73 -2.27 0.77 -3.59
N GLU A 74 -2.34 2.05 -3.90
CA GLU A 74 -1.96 2.58 -5.20
C GLU A 74 -0.77 3.52 -5.03
N VAL A 75 0.14 3.45 -5.99
CA VAL A 75 1.24 4.42 -6.10
C VAL A 75 0.98 5.29 -7.31
N TRP A 76 0.89 6.58 -7.07
CA TRP A 76 0.74 7.60 -8.10
C TRP A 76 2.03 8.41 -8.19
N VAL A 77 2.38 8.78 -9.39
CA VAL A 77 3.58 9.54 -9.69
C VAL A 77 3.20 10.86 -10.34
N LYS A 78 3.83 11.94 -9.88
CA LYS A 78 3.74 13.24 -10.55
C LYS A 78 5.08 13.54 -11.18
N LYS A 79 5.09 13.76 -12.49
CA LYS A 79 6.32 14.06 -13.22
C LYS A 79 6.77 15.47 -12.91
N VAL A 80 7.98 15.62 -12.40
CA VAL A 80 8.58 16.92 -12.12
C VAL A 80 9.98 17.04 -12.72
N SER A 81 10.63 15.90 -13.04
CA SER A 81 12.00 15.86 -13.56
C SER A 81 12.06 15.74 -15.08
N SER A 82 10.94 15.42 -15.75
CA SER A 82 10.87 15.26 -17.19
C SER A 82 9.51 15.65 -17.71
N ALA A 83 9.44 15.96 -19.02
CA ALA A 83 8.19 16.31 -19.68
C ALA A 83 7.28 15.09 -19.84
N PRO A 84 5.95 15.27 -19.78
CA PRO A 84 5.26 16.52 -19.50
C PRO A 84 5.23 16.81 -18.00
N ILE A 85 5.74 17.95 -17.61
CA ILE A 85 5.84 18.37 -16.21
C ILE A 85 4.44 18.50 -15.59
N GLY A 86 4.26 17.91 -14.42
CA GLY A 86 3.00 17.97 -13.69
C GLY A 86 2.03 16.85 -14.04
N GLN A 87 2.32 16.04 -15.07
CA GLN A 87 1.49 14.89 -15.40
C GLN A 87 1.48 13.89 -14.25
N ARG A 88 0.31 13.39 -13.91
CA ARG A 88 0.12 12.36 -12.89
C ARG A 88 -0.32 11.05 -13.53
N TYR A 89 0.19 9.95 -13.02
CA TYR A 89 -0.24 8.64 -13.48
C TYR A 89 -0.12 7.61 -12.35
N ARG A 90 -0.92 6.56 -12.44
CA ARG A 90 -0.83 5.43 -11.52
C ARG A 90 0.26 4.49 -12.00
N ALA A 91 1.30 4.34 -11.20
CA ALA A 91 2.46 3.52 -11.55
C ALA A 91 2.30 2.07 -11.15
N THR A 92 1.62 1.83 -10.02
CA THR A 92 1.44 0.47 -9.53
C THR A 92 0.24 0.39 -8.60
N GLU A 93 -0.25 -0.83 -8.39
CA GLU A 93 -1.40 -1.12 -7.52
C GLU A 93 -1.25 -2.54 -7.00
N ALA A 94 -1.66 -2.76 -5.76
CA ALA A 94 -1.68 -4.10 -5.17
C ALA A 94 -2.66 -4.19 -4.01
N LEU A 95 -3.04 -5.42 -3.69
CA LEU A 95 -3.85 -5.71 -2.51
C LEU A 95 -2.95 -6.29 -1.43
N PHE A 96 -2.89 -5.62 -0.30
CA PHE A 96 -2.13 -6.07 0.87
C PHE A 96 -3.09 -6.59 1.93
N THR A 97 -2.79 -7.77 2.46
CA THR A 97 -3.56 -8.34 3.57
C THR A 97 -2.73 -8.25 4.84
N TYR A 98 -3.30 -7.61 5.85
CA TYR A 98 -2.72 -7.47 7.18
C TYR A 98 -3.54 -8.25 8.19
N VAL A 99 -2.90 -8.68 9.25
CA VAL A 99 -3.56 -9.34 10.38
C VAL A 99 -3.19 -8.60 11.66
N ALA A 100 -4.22 -8.22 12.43
CA ALA A 100 -4.01 -7.64 13.76
C ALA A 100 -3.45 -8.70 14.70
N VAL A 101 -2.40 -8.36 15.43
CA VAL A 101 -1.73 -9.30 16.33
C VAL A 101 -1.59 -8.71 17.72
N ASP A 102 -1.51 -9.61 18.71
CA ASP A 102 -1.24 -9.24 20.09
C ASP A 102 0.26 -9.12 20.36
N GLU A 103 0.63 -8.95 21.62
CA GLU A 103 2.03 -8.80 22.03
C GLU A 103 2.89 -10.03 21.70
N ASP A 104 2.28 -11.21 21.65
CA ASP A 104 2.96 -12.46 21.31
C ASP A 104 2.97 -12.73 19.81
N GLY A 105 2.43 -11.82 19.00
CA GLY A 105 2.35 -11.98 17.56
C GLY A 105 1.22 -12.89 17.10
N ARG A 106 0.26 -13.19 17.95
CA ARG A 106 -0.90 -14.03 17.61
C ARG A 106 -2.04 -13.17 17.07
N PRO A 107 -2.82 -13.70 16.11
CA PRO A 107 -3.99 -12.96 15.62
C PRO A 107 -4.96 -12.59 16.75
N ARG A 108 -5.45 -11.36 16.69
CA ARG A 108 -6.46 -10.86 17.63
C ARG A 108 -7.62 -10.27 16.86
N GLU A 109 -8.78 -10.22 17.48
CA GLU A 109 -9.97 -9.64 16.88
C GLU A 109 -9.80 -8.13 16.70
N LEU A 110 -10.32 -7.60 15.58
CA LEU A 110 -10.34 -6.17 15.34
C LEU A 110 -11.29 -5.48 16.33
N PRO A 111 -11.07 -4.19 16.61
CA PRO A 111 -11.95 -3.43 17.51
C PRO A 111 -13.40 -3.43 17.05
N ASP A 112 -14.32 -3.17 17.96
CA ASP A 112 -15.76 -3.10 17.68
C ASP A 112 -16.06 -2.16 16.52
N GLY A 113 -16.89 -2.65 15.61
CA GLY A 113 -17.29 -1.89 14.42
C GLY A 113 -16.28 -1.93 13.28
N LYS A 114 -15.13 -2.58 13.47
CA LYS A 114 -14.07 -2.68 12.45
C LYS A 114 -13.97 -4.05 11.81
N SER A 115 -14.44 -5.10 12.47
CA SER A 115 -14.46 -6.46 11.92
C SER A 115 -15.62 -6.64 10.95
N HIS A 116 -15.42 -7.52 9.94
CA HIS A 116 -16.44 -7.85 8.92
C HIS A 116 -16.98 -6.64 8.17
N PHE A 117 -16.12 -5.66 7.94
CA PHE A 117 -16.41 -4.46 7.18
C PHE A 117 -16.22 -4.74 5.68
N THR A 118 -17.05 -4.11 4.87
CA THR A 118 -16.87 -4.08 3.42
C THR A 118 -17.08 -2.65 2.95
N ALA A 119 -16.09 -2.12 2.21
CA ALA A 119 -16.19 -0.76 1.70
C ALA A 119 -17.26 -0.66 0.61
N PRO A 120 -17.99 0.47 0.54
CA PRO A 120 -18.90 0.70 -0.58
C PRO A 120 -18.11 0.74 -1.89
N GLU A 121 -18.76 0.31 -2.97
CA GLU A 121 -18.18 0.43 -4.30
C GLU A 121 -17.97 1.90 -4.63
N GLN A 122 -16.86 2.19 -5.31
CA GLN A 122 -16.63 3.53 -5.81
C GLN A 122 -17.47 3.77 -7.05
N PRO A 123 -18.08 4.96 -7.19
CA PRO A 123 -18.83 5.29 -8.39
C PRO A 123 -17.97 5.38 -9.63
#